data_f598cdaa75e21555908573149a288226
#
_entry.id   f598cdaa75e21555908573149a288226
#
_cell.length_a   1.000
_cell.length_b   1.000
_cell.length_c   1.000
_cell.angle_alpha   90.00
_cell.angle_beta   90.00
_cell.angle_gamma   90.00
#
_symmetry.space_group_name_H-M   'P 1'
#
loop_
_entity.id
_entity.type
_entity.pdbx_description
1 polymer ?
#
loop_
_entity_poly.entity_id
_entity_poly.type
_entity_poly.pdbx_seq_one_letter_code
_entity_poly.pdbx_strand_id
1 'polypeptide(L)'
;ADTEKDPHSPAYQGFIRCYFSQVMSLPRMKYATDLLRNDFLKGQHRYYWHVILLWAAVLFLIDPYAVVYAWLAPAGFAKLIGSIVFVHSHRGGIPRSDHWLGIVTLGEGYHARHHDEPWSWDFHKYDVGGKLIGLVNKL
;
A
#
# COMPACT_ATOMS: atom_id res chain seq x y z
N ALA A 1 -7.34 -7.23 9.91
CA ALA A 1 -6.94 -5.85 10.21
C ALA A 1 -7.61 -5.28 11.47
N ASP A 2 -8.78 -5.77 11.89
CA ASP A 2 -9.59 -5.13 12.92
C ASP A 2 -9.56 -5.86 14.26
N THR A 3 -8.40 -6.35 14.65
CA THR A 3 -8.19 -7.05 15.91
C THR A 3 -7.17 -6.32 16.79
N GLU A 4 -7.23 -6.56 18.10
CA GLU A 4 -6.26 -6.03 19.07
C GLU A 4 -4.79 -6.41 18.74
N LYS A 5 -4.59 -7.55 18.07
CA LYS A 5 -3.26 -8.03 17.67
C LYS A 5 -2.72 -7.39 16.40
N ASP A 6 -3.53 -6.61 15.69
CA ASP A 6 -3.10 -5.92 14.49
C ASP A 6 -2.43 -4.59 14.85
N PRO A 7 -1.14 -4.40 14.55
CA PRO A 7 -0.43 -3.17 14.83
C PRO A 7 -0.95 -1.98 14.01
N HIS A 8 -1.76 -2.23 12.98
CA HIS A 8 -2.30 -1.23 12.08
C HIS A 8 -3.77 -0.90 12.36
N SER A 9 -4.38 -1.48 13.40
CA SER A 9 -5.78 -1.17 13.73
C SER A 9 -5.91 0.15 14.48
N PRO A 10 -6.50 1.20 13.89
CA PRO A 10 -6.68 2.49 14.54
C PRO A 10 -7.61 2.43 15.76
N ALA A 11 -8.53 1.45 15.79
CA ALA A 11 -9.45 1.24 16.91
C ALA A 11 -8.72 0.80 18.19
N TYR A 12 -7.63 0.02 18.07
CA TYR A 12 -6.89 -0.52 19.20
C TYR A 12 -5.55 0.16 19.44
N GLN A 13 -4.91 0.69 18.39
CA GLN A 13 -3.57 1.29 18.49
C GLN A 13 -3.59 2.81 18.50
N GLY A 14 -4.73 3.42 18.20
CA GLY A 14 -4.89 4.86 18.03
C GLY A 14 -4.41 5.40 16.68
N PHE A 15 -4.96 6.53 16.26
CA PHE A 15 -4.74 7.10 14.92
C PHE A 15 -3.27 7.44 14.65
N ILE A 16 -2.61 8.17 15.54
CA ILE A 16 -1.23 8.64 15.35
C ILE A 16 -0.28 7.46 15.13
N ARG A 17 -0.39 6.42 15.97
CA ARG A 17 0.45 5.23 15.84
C ARG A 17 0.21 4.53 14.51
N CYS A 18 -1.04 4.42 14.07
CA CYS A 18 -1.37 3.78 12.81
C CYS A 18 -0.86 4.56 11.59
N TYR A 19 -0.87 5.88 11.60
CA TYR A 19 -0.27 6.69 10.52
C TYR A 19 1.21 6.37 10.32
N PHE A 20 1.96 6.16 11.39
CA PHE A 20 3.39 5.89 11.34
C PHE A 20 3.74 4.39 11.28
N SER A 21 2.83 3.50 11.66
CA SER A 21 3.08 2.06 11.70
C SER A 21 3.41 1.46 10.33
N GLN A 22 2.85 2.00 9.27
CA GLN A 22 3.13 1.58 7.89
C GLN A 22 4.59 1.81 7.46
N VAL A 23 5.30 2.70 8.15
CA VAL A 23 6.71 2.97 7.93
C VAL A 23 7.59 2.12 8.85
N MET A 24 7.10 1.79 10.04
CA MET A 24 7.90 1.22 11.13
C MET A 24 7.72 -0.29 11.32
N SER A 25 6.63 -0.88 10.81
CA SER A 25 6.37 -2.31 10.98
C SER A 25 6.40 -3.05 9.65
N LEU A 26 7.35 -3.96 9.49
CA LEU A 26 7.38 -4.88 8.36
C LEU A 26 6.39 -6.02 8.61
N PRO A 27 5.56 -6.39 7.62
CA PRO A 27 4.66 -7.53 7.74
C PRO A 27 5.47 -8.81 7.97
N ARG A 28 4.98 -9.66 8.88
CA ARG A 28 5.63 -10.94 9.12
C ARG A 28 5.40 -11.85 7.91
N MET A 29 6.47 -12.38 7.34
CA MET A 29 6.45 -13.25 6.15
C MET A 29 5.56 -14.48 6.29
N LYS A 30 5.27 -14.93 7.51
CA LYS A 30 4.34 -16.04 7.74
C LYS A 30 2.90 -15.78 7.25
N TYR A 31 2.53 -14.52 7.03
CA TYR A 31 1.21 -14.13 6.48
C TYR A 31 1.21 -13.95 4.97
N ALA A 32 2.35 -14.10 4.32
CA ALA A 32 2.54 -13.94 2.88
C ALA A 32 3.15 -15.20 2.24
N THR A 33 2.81 -16.37 2.77
CA THR A 33 3.36 -17.66 2.32
C THR A 33 2.98 -18.02 0.89
N ASP A 34 1.83 -17.58 0.43
CA ASP A 34 1.36 -17.70 -0.95
C ASP A 34 2.25 -16.90 -1.92
N LEU A 35 2.61 -15.67 -1.57
CA LEU A 35 3.51 -14.83 -2.36
C LEU A 35 4.91 -15.43 -2.44
N LEU A 36 5.36 -16.11 -1.38
CA LEU A 36 6.66 -16.80 -1.35
C LEU A 36 6.73 -18.06 -2.23
N ARG A 37 5.62 -18.53 -2.80
CA ARG A 37 5.62 -19.59 -3.79
C ARG A 37 6.01 -19.11 -5.19
N ASN A 38 5.89 -17.82 -5.44
CA ASN A 38 6.30 -17.21 -6.70
C ASN A 38 7.79 -16.88 -6.66
N ASP A 39 8.60 -17.46 -7.56
CA ASP A 39 10.06 -17.27 -7.57
C ASP A 39 10.47 -15.84 -7.90
N PHE A 40 9.70 -15.13 -8.72
CA PHE A 40 9.93 -13.71 -8.99
C PHE A 40 9.78 -12.88 -7.72
N LEU A 41 8.70 -13.06 -6.97
CA LEU A 41 8.46 -12.34 -5.72
C LEU A 41 9.49 -12.70 -4.64
N LYS A 42 9.91 -13.97 -4.60
CA LYS A 42 11.03 -14.43 -3.76
C LYS A 42 12.33 -13.70 -4.09
N GLY A 43 12.64 -13.61 -5.38
CA GLY A 43 13.81 -12.87 -5.87
C GLY A 43 13.75 -11.40 -5.50
N GLN A 44 12.60 -10.76 -5.74
CA GLN A 44 12.35 -9.37 -5.38
C GLN A 44 12.54 -9.12 -3.88
N HIS A 45 12.02 -9.98 -3.02
CA HIS A 45 12.20 -9.88 -1.57
C HIS A 45 13.67 -10.07 -1.19
N ARG A 46 14.37 -11.05 -1.75
CA ARG A 46 15.78 -11.35 -1.46
C ARG A 46 16.71 -10.19 -1.84
N TYR A 47 16.45 -9.57 -2.98
CA TYR A 47 17.31 -8.51 -3.53
C TYR A 47 16.73 -7.09 -3.29
N TYR A 48 15.71 -6.96 -2.47
CA TYR A 48 15.00 -5.70 -2.24
C TYR A 48 15.94 -4.53 -1.94
N TRP A 49 16.80 -4.68 -0.96
CA TRP A 49 17.76 -3.63 -0.59
C TRP A 49 18.83 -3.37 -1.65
N HIS A 50 19.25 -4.37 -2.39
CA HIS A 50 20.20 -4.20 -3.49
C HIS A 50 19.59 -3.36 -4.61
N VAL A 51 18.36 -3.62 -4.98
CA VAL A 51 17.64 -2.84 -6.00
C VAL A 51 17.43 -1.40 -5.55
N ILE A 52 17.03 -1.20 -4.30
CA ILE A 52 16.84 0.14 -3.72
C ILE A 52 18.15 0.93 -3.68
N LEU A 53 19.24 0.33 -3.22
CA LEU A 53 20.52 0.98 -3.15
C LEU A 53 21.11 1.28 -4.55
N LEU A 54 20.94 0.35 -5.49
CA LEU A 54 21.31 0.57 -6.89
C LEU A 54 20.53 1.74 -7.49
N TRP A 55 19.22 1.78 -7.28
CA TRP A 55 18.38 2.88 -7.75
C TRP A 55 18.80 4.23 -7.14
N ALA A 56 19.03 4.26 -5.84
CA ALA A 56 19.54 5.45 -5.16
C ALA A 56 20.88 5.92 -5.74
N ALA A 57 21.81 4.98 -5.99
CA ALA A 57 23.10 5.29 -6.58
C ALA A 57 22.97 5.85 -8.00
N VAL A 58 22.11 5.27 -8.84
CA VAL A 58 21.84 5.78 -10.19
C VAL A 58 21.31 7.21 -10.15
N LEU A 59 20.31 7.48 -9.30
CA LEU A 59 19.76 8.82 -9.15
C LEU A 59 20.82 9.80 -8.63
N PHE A 60 21.63 9.42 -7.67
CA PHE A 60 22.70 10.24 -7.10
C PHE A 60 23.78 10.60 -8.14
N LEU A 61 24.12 9.67 -9.02
CA LEU A 61 25.08 9.89 -10.10
C LEU A 61 24.54 10.84 -11.19
N ILE A 62 23.22 10.88 -11.40
CA ILE A 62 22.60 11.82 -12.33
C ILE A 62 22.55 13.21 -11.70
N ASP A 63 22.01 13.31 -10.50
CA ASP A 63 21.90 14.52 -9.70
C ASP A 63 21.69 14.12 -8.22
N PRO A 64 22.55 14.54 -7.29
CA PRO A 64 22.40 14.23 -5.87
C PRO A 64 21.00 14.58 -5.31
N TYR A 65 20.38 15.64 -5.78
CA TYR A 65 19.04 16.04 -5.38
C TYR A 65 17.95 15.13 -5.97
N ALA A 66 18.23 14.39 -7.05
CA ALA A 66 17.26 13.47 -7.65
C ALA A 66 16.82 12.36 -6.66
N VAL A 67 17.69 11.96 -5.75
CA VAL A 67 17.32 11.03 -4.67
C VAL A 67 16.14 11.57 -3.86
N VAL A 68 16.10 12.87 -3.61
CA VAL A 68 15.04 13.51 -2.83
C VAL A 68 13.78 13.72 -3.68
N TYR A 69 13.90 14.46 -4.80
CA TYR A 69 12.69 14.87 -5.53
C TYR A 69 12.11 13.78 -6.43
N ALA A 70 12.94 12.88 -6.97
CA ALA A 70 12.45 11.82 -7.87
C ALA A 70 12.14 10.51 -7.14
N TRP A 71 12.56 10.35 -5.90
CA TRP A 71 12.30 9.12 -5.16
C TRP A 71 11.75 9.35 -3.75
N LEU A 72 12.51 9.96 -2.81
CA LEU A 72 12.10 10.03 -1.40
C LEU A 72 10.81 10.83 -1.20
N ALA A 73 10.68 11.96 -1.88
CA ALA A 73 9.49 12.81 -1.76
C ALA A 73 8.24 12.13 -2.32
N PRO A 74 8.22 11.59 -3.55
CA PRO A 74 7.04 10.87 -4.05
C PRO A 74 6.76 9.58 -3.27
N ALA A 75 7.78 8.84 -2.83
CA ALA A 75 7.59 7.66 -1.99
C ALA A 75 7.01 8.02 -0.62
N GLY A 76 7.49 9.09 0.01
CA GLY A 76 6.94 9.62 1.26
C GLY A 76 5.49 10.07 1.10
N PHE A 77 5.18 10.78 0.00
CA PHE A 77 3.81 11.20 -0.32
C PHE A 77 2.88 9.99 -0.53
N ALA A 78 3.31 8.99 -1.31
CA ALA A 78 2.53 7.77 -1.53
C ALA A 78 2.27 7.02 -0.22
N LYS A 79 3.27 6.94 0.67
CA LYS A 79 3.11 6.35 2.01
C LYS A 79 2.14 7.14 2.88
N LEU A 80 2.19 8.46 2.84
CA LEU A 80 1.25 9.31 3.57
C LEU A 80 -0.20 9.09 3.11
N ILE A 81 -0.43 9.10 1.80
CA ILE A 81 -1.76 8.82 1.22
C ILE A 81 -2.23 7.42 1.61
N GLY A 82 -1.39 6.39 1.46
CA GLY A 82 -1.73 5.02 1.87
C GLY A 82 -2.07 4.93 3.36
N SER A 83 -1.35 5.63 4.23
CA SER A 83 -1.65 5.69 5.66
C SER A 83 -3.00 6.36 5.94
N ILE A 84 -3.31 7.46 5.24
CA ILE A 84 -4.61 8.15 5.34
C ILE A 84 -5.73 7.20 4.94
N VAL A 85 -5.62 6.56 3.77
CA VAL A 85 -6.62 5.58 3.29
C VAL A 85 -6.82 4.50 4.35
N PHE A 86 -5.74 3.88 4.78
CA PHE A 86 -5.80 2.77 5.73
C PHE A 86 -6.48 3.17 7.05
N VAL A 87 -6.03 4.27 7.67
CA VAL A 87 -6.57 4.72 8.95
C VAL A 87 -8.03 5.11 8.86
N HIS A 88 -8.42 5.84 7.80
CA HIS A 88 -9.81 6.24 7.61
C HIS A 88 -10.72 5.06 7.27
N SER A 89 -10.24 4.12 6.47
CA SER A 89 -11.01 2.95 6.07
C SER A 89 -11.23 1.94 7.20
N HIS A 90 -10.40 1.95 8.24
CA HIS A 90 -10.54 1.11 9.44
C HIS A 90 -11.05 1.87 10.68
N ARG A 91 -11.55 3.08 10.51
CA ARG A 91 -12.07 3.87 11.62
C ARG A 91 -13.26 3.18 12.29
N GLY A 92 -13.15 2.92 13.59
CA GLY A 92 -14.17 2.24 14.38
C GLY A 92 -14.07 0.72 14.36
N GLY A 93 -12.95 0.15 13.90
CA GLY A 93 -12.67 -1.29 13.97
C GLY A 93 -13.38 -2.15 12.94
N ILE A 94 -13.98 -1.54 11.93
CA ILE A 94 -14.64 -2.21 10.79
C ILE A 94 -14.17 -1.58 9.48
N PRO A 95 -13.98 -2.36 8.40
CA PRO A 95 -13.62 -1.82 7.09
C PRO A 95 -14.77 -0.97 6.53
N ARG A 96 -14.42 0.19 5.98
CA ARG A 96 -15.38 1.15 5.43
C ARG A 96 -14.87 1.66 4.09
N SER A 97 -15.82 1.96 3.21
CA SER A 97 -15.55 2.69 1.98
C SER A 97 -15.89 4.17 2.16
N ASP A 98 -15.01 5.03 1.64
CA ASP A 98 -15.25 6.46 1.54
C ASP A 98 -15.20 6.87 0.07
N HIS A 99 -16.28 7.48 -0.41
CA HIS A 99 -16.44 7.79 -1.83
C HIS A 99 -15.44 8.85 -2.32
N TRP A 100 -15.23 9.91 -1.53
CA TRP A 100 -14.27 10.96 -1.89
C TRP A 100 -12.84 10.43 -1.87
N LEU A 101 -12.52 9.66 -0.83
CA LEU A 101 -11.23 9.01 -0.73
C LEU A 101 -11.01 8.03 -1.90
N GLY A 102 -12.04 7.26 -2.28
CA GLY A 102 -11.99 6.36 -3.43
C GLY A 102 -11.70 7.06 -4.75
N ILE A 103 -12.30 8.24 -4.99
CA ILE A 103 -12.02 9.02 -6.19
C ILE A 103 -10.59 9.56 -6.18
N VAL A 104 -10.17 10.20 -5.10
CA VAL A 104 -8.86 10.86 -5.00
C VAL A 104 -7.70 9.85 -5.03
N THR A 105 -7.93 8.64 -4.53
CA THR A 105 -6.92 7.57 -4.47
C THR A 105 -7.05 6.50 -5.56
N LEU A 106 -7.83 6.80 -6.62
CA LEU A 106 -8.02 5.93 -7.79
C LEU A 106 -8.58 4.55 -7.46
N GLY A 107 -9.37 4.43 -6.38
CA GLY A 107 -10.04 3.20 -5.98
C GLY A 107 -9.73 2.71 -4.58
N GLU A 108 -8.57 3.03 -4.02
CA GLU A 108 -8.11 2.55 -2.70
C GLU A 108 -9.09 2.86 -1.55
N GLY A 109 -9.83 3.98 -1.64
CA GLY A 109 -10.83 4.36 -0.66
C GLY A 109 -12.09 3.50 -0.65
N TYR A 110 -12.31 2.61 -1.64
CA TYR A 110 -13.41 1.64 -1.65
C TYR A 110 -13.06 0.37 -0.87
N HIS A 111 -12.47 0.55 0.28
CA HIS A 111 -11.75 -0.46 1.05
C HIS A 111 -12.63 -1.55 1.67
N ALA A 112 -13.90 -1.27 1.98
CA ALA A 112 -14.80 -2.29 2.52
C ALA A 112 -14.97 -3.45 1.54
N ARG A 113 -15.15 -3.18 0.25
CA ARG A 113 -15.30 -4.23 -0.76
C ARG A 113 -14.04 -5.06 -0.94
N HIS A 114 -12.85 -4.45 -0.75
CA HIS A 114 -11.60 -5.20 -0.73
C HIS A 114 -11.57 -6.27 0.39
N HIS A 115 -12.19 -6.01 1.53
CA HIS A 115 -12.31 -6.99 2.62
C HIS A 115 -13.32 -8.09 2.31
N ASP A 116 -14.42 -7.75 1.62
CA ASP A 116 -15.46 -8.71 1.25
C ASP A 116 -15.01 -9.61 0.09
N GLU A 117 -14.29 -9.01 -0.88
CA GLU A 117 -13.84 -9.68 -2.11
C GLU A 117 -12.34 -9.41 -2.36
N PRO A 118 -11.42 -9.97 -1.54
CA PRO A 118 -9.98 -9.64 -1.61
C PRO A 118 -9.30 -10.06 -2.92
N TRP A 119 -9.92 -10.92 -3.72
CA TRP A 119 -9.45 -11.33 -5.06
C TRP A 119 -9.93 -10.42 -6.18
N SER A 120 -10.88 -9.52 -5.92
CA SER A 120 -11.37 -8.57 -6.91
C SER A 120 -10.37 -7.44 -7.12
N TRP A 121 -10.25 -6.96 -8.34
CA TRP A 121 -9.50 -5.73 -8.68
C TRP A 121 -10.43 -4.54 -8.95
N ASP A 122 -11.74 -4.73 -9.02
CA ASP A 122 -12.75 -3.68 -9.23
C ASP A 122 -13.61 -3.56 -7.98
N PHE A 123 -13.39 -2.51 -7.22
CA PHE A 123 -14.06 -2.28 -5.94
C PHE A 123 -15.28 -1.38 -6.06
N HIS A 124 -15.42 -0.63 -7.18
CA HIS A 124 -16.54 0.28 -7.37
C HIS A 124 -16.63 0.78 -8.82
N LYS A 125 -17.85 1.19 -9.26
CA LYS A 125 -18.06 1.78 -10.60
C LYS A 125 -17.16 3.00 -10.91
N TYR A 126 -16.68 3.70 -9.90
CA TYR A 126 -15.74 4.82 -10.00
C TYR A 126 -14.30 4.46 -9.62
N ASP A 127 -14.00 3.17 -9.48
CA ASP A 127 -12.64 2.68 -9.27
C ASP A 127 -11.85 2.75 -10.58
N VAL A 128 -11.07 3.81 -10.71
CA VAL A 128 -10.22 4.04 -11.90
C VAL A 128 -9.08 3.03 -11.96
N GLY A 129 -8.48 2.70 -10.82
CA GLY A 129 -7.40 1.71 -10.71
C GLY A 129 -7.85 0.33 -11.15
N GLY A 130 -9.00 -0.13 -10.63
CA GLY A 130 -9.59 -1.41 -11.02
C GLY A 130 -9.94 -1.48 -12.50
N LYS A 131 -10.46 -0.40 -13.08
CA LYS A 131 -10.74 -0.35 -14.53
C LYS A 131 -9.49 -0.44 -15.39
N LEU A 132 -8.40 0.23 -14.98
CA LEU A 132 -7.11 0.12 -15.68
C LEU A 132 -6.56 -1.30 -15.61
N ILE A 133 -6.60 -1.96 -14.45
CA ILE A 133 -6.22 -3.37 -14.29
C ILE A 133 -7.08 -4.25 -15.19
N GLY A 134 -8.39 -4.04 -15.22
CA GLY A 134 -9.31 -4.79 -16.08
C GLY A 134 -9.04 -4.62 -17.57
N LEU A 135 -8.53 -3.47 -18.01
CA LEU A 135 -8.08 -3.26 -19.40
C LEU A 135 -6.81 -4.05 -19.71
N VAL A 136 -5.81 -4.02 -18.82
CA VAL A 136 -4.56 -4.76 -19.00
C VAL A 136 -4.81 -6.27 -19.02
N ASN A 137 -5.71 -6.80 -18.21
CA ASN A 137 -6.04 -8.23 -18.15
C ASN A 137 -6.80 -8.73 -19.38
N LYS A 138 -7.25 -7.84 -20.27
CA LYS A 138 -7.91 -8.20 -21.55
C LYS A 138 -6.93 -8.23 -22.74
N LEU A 139 -5.71 -7.75 -22.54
CA LEU A 139 -4.63 -7.78 -23.54
C LEU A 139 -3.85 -9.08 -23.44
#